data_974a8b7197c9acad9d917b26115ae760
#
_entry.id   974a8b7197c9acad9d917b26115ae760
#
_cell.length_a   1.000
_cell.length_b   1.000
_cell.length_c   1.000
_cell.angle_alpha   90.00
_cell.angle_beta   90.00
_cell.angle_gamma   90.00
#
_symmetry.space_group_name_H-M   'P 1'
#
loop_
_entity.id
_entity.type
_entity.pdbx_description
1 polymer ?
#
loop_
_entity_poly.entity_id
_entity_poly.type
_entity_poly.pdbx_seq_one_letter_code
_entity_poly.pdbx_strand_id
1 'polypeptide(L)'
;KEVGQRLAAGPGNGHYGALSVWVQSFARPRMEFIVGPGAFSPPPKVDSAVLSFEPLPPDQRPERPDLLALVIKVCFQQRRKQLGSIARRCPLAPWLSAAIEQAGITPTLRPEQLTVADFQHISRFGASLLDNPLKN
;
A
#
# COMPACT_ATOMS: atom_id res chain seq x y z
N LYS A 1 1.54 -15.44 -11.85
CA LYS A 1 1.36 -14.24 -12.69
C LYS A 1 0.52 -13.17 -12.02
N GLU A 2 -0.67 -13.54 -11.55
CA GLU A 2 -1.56 -12.59 -10.89
C GLU A 2 -0.94 -11.98 -9.63
N VAL A 3 -0.30 -12.79 -8.80
CA VAL A 3 0.40 -12.31 -7.60
C VAL A 3 1.52 -11.35 -8.01
N GLY A 4 2.28 -11.69 -9.04
CA GLY A 4 3.33 -10.82 -9.56
C GLY A 4 2.80 -9.47 -10.05
N GLN A 5 1.65 -9.48 -10.72
CA GLN A 5 0.98 -8.26 -11.18
C GLN A 5 0.56 -7.39 -10.00
N ARG A 6 0.05 -8.00 -8.93
CA ARG A 6 -0.31 -7.26 -7.70
C ARG A 6 0.90 -6.65 -7.02
N LEU A 7 2.00 -7.40 -6.94
CA LEU A 7 3.22 -6.92 -6.30
C LEU A 7 3.80 -5.69 -7.01
N ALA A 8 3.76 -5.67 -8.33
CA ALA A 8 4.38 -4.64 -9.16
C ALA A 8 3.42 -3.53 -9.61
N ALA A 9 2.12 -3.62 -9.29
CA ALA A 9 1.13 -2.67 -9.77
C ALA A 9 1.31 -1.28 -9.16
N GLY A 10 0.98 -0.24 -9.93
CA GLY A 10 0.93 1.14 -9.48
C GLY A 10 -0.51 1.64 -9.30
N PRO A 11 -0.68 2.85 -8.75
CA PRO A 11 -2.01 3.44 -8.55
C PRO A 11 -2.81 3.49 -9.85
N GLY A 12 -4.11 3.23 -9.76
CA GLY A 12 -5.00 3.22 -10.91
C GLY A 12 -5.02 1.92 -11.70
N ASN A 13 -4.07 1.02 -11.45
CA ASN A 13 -4.05 -0.31 -12.07
C ASN A 13 -5.02 -1.22 -11.31
N GLY A 14 -5.76 -2.08 -12.03
CA GLY A 14 -6.74 -2.99 -11.43
C GLY A 14 -6.16 -4.00 -10.44
N HIS A 15 -4.84 -4.24 -10.51
CA HIS A 15 -4.14 -5.14 -9.59
C HIS A 15 -3.56 -4.44 -8.36
N TYR A 16 -3.63 -3.11 -8.32
CA TYR A 16 -3.10 -2.34 -7.21
C TYR A 16 -3.97 -2.52 -5.96
N GLY A 17 -3.36 -2.85 -4.85
CA GLY A 17 -4.07 -3.09 -3.61
C GLY A 17 -3.12 -3.11 -2.41
N ALA A 18 -3.61 -3.66 -1.30
CA ALA A 18 -2.84 -3.72 -0.04
C ALA A 18 -1.45 -4.35 -0.22
N LEU A 19 -1.39 -5.46 -0.94
CA LEU A 19 -0.12 -6.15 -1.16
C LEU A 19 0.85 -5.29 -1.97
N SER A 20 0.36 -4.57 -2.99
CA SER A 20 1.19 -3.66 -3.79
C SER A 20 1.85 -2.60 -2.92
N VAL A 21 1.06 -1.92 -2.10
CA VAL A 21 1.54 -0.85 -1.22
C VAL A 21 2.52 -1.39 -0.18
N TRP A 22 2.17 -2.51 0.45
CA TRP A 22 3.01 -3.12 1.49
C TRP A 22 4.39 -3.48 0.96
N VAL A 23 4.44 -4.26 -0.12
CA VAL A 23 5.72 -4.73 -0.67
C VAL A 23 6.54 -3.57 -1.21
N GLN A 24 5.92 -2.63 -1.92
CA GLN A 24 6.62 -1.48 -2.50
C GLN A 24 7.08 -0.46 -1.46
N SER A 25 6.64 -0.60 -0.21
CA SER A 25 7.17 0.18 0.90
C SER A 25 8.54 -0.33 1.38
N PHE A 26 8.90 -1.56 1.06
CA PHE A 26 10.17 -2.17 1.49
C PHE A 26 11.11 -2.51 0.35
N ALA A 27 10.58 -2.71 -0.84
CA ALA A 27 11.36 -3.16 -2.00
C ALA A 27 10.74 -2.65 -3.29
N ARG A 28 11.52 -2.70 -4.37
CA ARG A 28 11.05 -2.41 -5.72
C ARG A 28 10.87 -3.73 -6.44
N PRO A 29 9.63 -4.24 -6.60
CA PRO A 29 9.38 -5.44 -7.36
C PRO A 29 9.45 -5.13 -8.86
N ARG A 30 10.02 -6.05 -9.62
CA ARG A 30 10.11 -5.92 -11.06
C ARG A 30 9.75 -7.25 -11.69
N MET A 31 8.78 -7.23 -12.61
CA MET A 31 8.45 -8.42 -13.37
C MET A 31 9.45 -8.57 -14.51
N GLU A 32 10.31 -9.57 -14.40
CA GLU A 32 11.38 -9.79 -15.39
C GLU A 32 10.82 -10.48 -16.63
N PHE A 33 10.10 -11.59 -16.44
CA PHE A 33 9.45 -12.30 -17.53
C PHE A 33 8.35 -13.23 -17.03
N ILE A 34 7.48 -13.64 -17.97
CA ILE A 34 6.40 -14.59 -17.71
C ILE A 34 6.79 -15.92 -18.33
N VAL A 35 6.63 -17.01 -17.57
CA VAL A 35 6.93 -18.37 -18.00
C VAL A 35 5.62 -19.09 -18.22
N GLY A 36 5.41 -19.58 -19.47
CA GLY A 36 4.20 -20.33 -19.80
C GLY A 36 4.19 -21.71 -19.14
N PRO A 37 2.98 -22.34 -19.04
CA PRO A 37 2.80 -23.62 -18.37
C PRO A 37 3.70 -24.74 -18.93
N GLY A 38 3.97 -24.71 -20.24
CA GLY A 38 4.78 -25.73 -20.91
C GLY A 38 6.25 -25.80 -20.49
N ALA A 39 6.74 -24.78 -19.76
CA ALA A 39 8.12 -24.76 -19.27
C ALA A 39 8.34 -25.65 -18.03
N PHE A 40 7.29 -26.19 -17.45
CA PHE A 40 7.33 -26.98 -16.22
C PHE A 40 6.90 -28.42 -16.48
N SER A 41 7.35 -29.32 -15.61
CA SER A 41 6.96 -30.74 -15.65
C SER A 41 6.63 -31.24 -14.25
N PRO A 42 5.33 -31.49 -13.91
CA PRO A 42 4.16 -31.28 -14.77
C PRO A 42 3.83 -29.80 -14.96
N PRO A 43 3.19 -29.41 -16.08
CA PRO A 43 2.86 -28.00 -16.30
C PRO A 43 1.80 -27.51 -15.35
N PRO A 44 1.94 -26.28 -14.78
CA PRO A 44 0.89 -25.65 -13.98
C PRO A 44 -0.27 -25.21 -14.87
N LYS A 45 -1.42 -24.92 -14.24
CA LYS A 45 -2.61 -24.52 -14.97
C LYS A 45 -2.57 -23.08 -15.45
N VAL A 46 -1.66 -22.27 -14.95
CA VAL A 46 -1.57 -20.84 -15.25
C VAL A 46 -0.12 -20.47 -15.56
N ASP A 47 0.06 -19.31 -16.20
CA ASP A 47 1.38 -18.76 -16.42
C ASP A 47 2.06 -18.44 -15.08
N SER A 48 3.35 -18.63 -15.02
CA SER A 48 4.19 -18.22 -13.89
C SER A 48 4.94 -16.95 -14.24
N ALA A 49 5.33 -16.19 -13.23
CA ALA A 49 6.11 -14.98 -13.43
C ALA A 49 7.39 -15.05 -12.60
N VAL A 50 8.48 -14.53 -13.18
CA VAL A 50 9.75 -14.36 -12.46
C VAL A 50 9.88 -12.90 -12.10
N LEU A 51 10.02 -12.62 -10.80
CA LEU A 51 10.17 -11.26 -10.29
C LEU A 51 11.52 -11.12 -9.62
N SER A 52 12.09 -9.93 -9.74
CA SER A 52 13.21 -9.52 -8.93
C SER A 52 12.75 -8.50 -7.89
N PHE A 53 13.41 -8.47 -6.73
CA PHE A 53 13.14 -7.53 -5.67
C PHE A 53 14.42 -6.82 -5.30
N GLU A 54 14.42 -5.49 -5.43
CA GLU A 54 15.52 -4.65 -4.99
C GLU A 54 15.11 -4.01 -3.66
N PRO A 55 15.75 -4.40 -2.54
CA PRO A 55 15.42 -3.79 -1.24
C PRO A 55 15.63 -2.29 -1.26
N LEU A 56 14.69 -1.54 -0.69
CA LEU A 56 14.85 -0.10 -0.54
C LEU A 56 15.89 0.19 0.55
N PRO A 57 16.65 1.30 0.43
CA PRO A 57 17.52 1.74 1.52
C PRO A 57 16.72 1.94 2.81
N PRO A 58 17.34 1.74 3.99
CA PRO A 58 16.63 1.89 5.26
C PRO A 58 15.93 3.22 5.46
N ASP A 59 16.49 4.30 4.93
CA ASP A 59 15.90 5.65 5.03
C ASP A 59 14.66 5.84 4.15
N GLN A 60 14.43 4.95 3.20
CA GLN A 60 13.25 4.96 2.34
C GLN A 60 12.17 3.98 2.79
N ARG A 61 12.43 3.19 3.84
CA ARG A 61 11.46 2.27 4.41
C ARG A 61 10.60 2.97 5.47
N PRO A 62 9.39 2.44 5.75
CA PRO A 62 8.55 3.04 6.78
C PRO A 62 9.20 2.98 8.16
N GLU A 63 9.10 4.07 8.93
CA GLU A 63 9.60 4.13 10.30
C GLU A 63 8.72 3.33 11.26
N ARG A 64 7.42 3.31 10.99
CA ARG A 64 6.43 2.60 11.79
C ARG A 64 5.63 1.65 10.90
N PRO A 65 6.21 0.48 10.56
CA PRO A 65 5.51 -0.50 9.71
C PRO A 65 4.20 -1.00 10.31
N ASP A 66 4.08 -1.03 11.63
CA ASP A 66 2.85 -1.40 12.32
C ASP A 66 1.70 -0.44 11.97
N LEU A 67 1.96 0.87 11.99
CA LEU A 67 0.95 1.87 11.64
C LEU A 67 0.64 1.85 10.15
N LEU A 68 1.64 1.68 9.32
CA LEU A 68 1.44 1.55 7.87
C LEU A 68 0.53 0.37 7.56
N ALA A 69 0.76 -0.78 8.19
CA ALA A 69 -0.07 -1.97 8.00
C ALA A 69 -1.52 -1.71 8.38
N LEU A 70 -1.77 -1.00 9.49
CA LEU A 70 -3.13 -0.66 9.92
C LEU A 70 -3.83 0.25 8.92
N VAL A 71 -3.14 1.29 8.45
CA VAL A 71 -3.70 2.23 7.48
C VAL A 71 -4.05 1.50 6.18
N ILE A 72 -3.14 0.68 5.66
CA ILE A 72 -3.35 -0.10 4.45
C ILE A 72 -4.57 -1.02 4.61
N LYS A 73 -4.65 -1.73 5.72
CA LYS A 73 -5.75 -2.66 5.99
C LYS A 73 -7.09 -1.95 5.99
N VAL A 74 -7.20 -0.86 6.74
CA VAL A 74 -8.44 -0.10 6.86
C VAL A 74 -8.86 0.48 5.51
N CYS A 75 -7.92 1.06 4.77
CA CYS A 75 -8.21 1.68 3.48
C CYS A 75 -8.68 0.66 2.45
N PHE A 76 -7.98 -0.46 2.32
CA PHE A 76 -8.32 -1.44 1.27
C PHE A 76 -9.49 -2.35 1.62
N GLN A 77 -10.00 -2.32 2.84
CA GLN A 77 -11.28 -2.94 3.17
C GLN A 77 -12.46 -2.18 2.54
N GLN A 78 -12.24 -0.92 2.18
CA GLN A 78 -13.26 -0.01 1.64
C GLN A 78 -12.73 0.69 0.38
N ARG A 79 -12.04 -0.05 -0.48
CA ARG A 79 -11.27 0.54 -1.59
C ARG A 79 -12.09 1.38 -2.57
N ARG A 80 -13.42 1.17 -2.63
CA ARG A 80 -14.30 1.93 -3.50
C ARG A 80 -14.80 3.24 -2.89
N LYS A 81 -14.57 3.45 -1.61
CA LYS A 81 -15.01 4.66 -0.91
C LYS A 81 -13.92 5.70 -0.89
N GLN A 82 -14.34 6.97 -0.75
CA GLN A 82 -13.41 8.06 -0.61
C GLN A 82 -12.67 7.99 0.74
N LEU A 83 -11.42 8.39 0.74
CA LEU A 83 -10.54 8.30 1.88
C LEU A 83 -11.11 9.00 3.12
N GLY A 84 -11.70 10.18 2.93
CA GLY A 84 -12.31 10.94 4.03
C GLY A 84 -13.47 10.18 4.69
N SER A 85 -14.29 9.50 3.89
CA SER A 85 -15.40 8.69 4.40
C SER A 85 -14.88 7.51 5.21
N ILE A 86 -13.86 6.82 4.71
CA ILE A 86 -13.21 5.70 5.40
C ILE A 86 -12.68 6.17 6.75
N ALA A 87 -11.97 7.30 6.77
CA ALA A 87 -11.32 7.81 7.97
C ALA A 87 -12.32 8.20 9.06
N ARG A 88 -13.48 8.74 8.67
CA ARG A 88 -14.51 9.14 9.64
C ARG A 88 -15.25 7.97 10.27
N ARG A 89 -15.34 6.84 9.55
CA ARG A 89 -16.18 5.71 9.96
C ARG A 89 -15.40 4.49 10.45
N CYS A 90 -14.08 4.52 10.39
CA CYS A 90 -13.26 3.39 10.81
C CYS A 90 -12.92 3.46 12.30
N PRO A 91 -12.46 2.33 12.88
CA PRO A 91 -12.03 2.32 14.29
C PRO A 91 -10.85 3.25 14.60
N LEU A 92 -10.13 3.73 13.58
CA LEU A 92 -8.97 4.61 13.74
C LEU A 92 -9.34 6.10 13.72
N ALA A 93 -10.63 6.45 13.59
CA ALA A 93 -11.07 7.84 13.68
C ALA A 93 -10.99 8.32 15.13
N PRO A 94 -10.64 9.59 15.43
CA PRO A 94 -10.30 10.68 14.49
C PRO A 94 -8.83 10.74 14.08
N TRP A 95 -8.00 9.82 14.59
CA TRP A 95 -6.57 9.78 14.32
C TRP A 95 -6.26 9.75 12.82
N LEU A 96 -6.94 8.86 12.08
CA LEU A 96 -6.69 8.70 10.65
C LEU A 96 -7.09 9.96 9.86
N SER A 97 -8.21 10.59 10.22
CA SER A 97 -8.61 11.85 9.58
C SER A 97 -7.56 12.94 9.75
N ALA A 98 -7.02 13.06 10.97
CA ALA A 98 -5.97 14.04 11.27
C ALA A 98 -4.68 13.74 10.51
N ALA A 99 -4.31 12.46 10.41
CA ALA A 99 -3.10 12.05 9.69
C ALA A 99 -3.21 12.37 8.19
N ILE A 100 -4.36 12.12 7.58
CA ILE A 100 -4.63 12.42 6.18
C ILE A 100 -4.54 13.92 5.92
N GLU A 101 -5.13 14.72 6.80
CA GLU A 101 -5.11 16.16 6.69
C GLU A 101 -3.67 16.70 6.78
N GLN A 102 -2.90 16.23 7.76
CA GLN A 102 -1.51 16.67 7.90
C GLN A 102 -0.62 16.22 6.75
N ALA A 103 -0.91 15.08 6.15
CA ALA A 103 -0.18 14.60 4.98
C ALA A 103 -0.53 15.41 3.72
N GLY A 104 -1.55 16.26 3.78
CA GLY A 104 -1.95 17.08 2.63
C GLY A 104 -2.63 16.29 1.52
N ILE A 105 -3.20 15.14 1.85
CA ILE A 105 -3.84 14.25 0.87
C ILE A 105 -5.31 14.61 0.73
N THR A 106 -5.76 14.68 -0.53
CA THR A 106 -7.15 15.03 -0.85
C THR A 106 -8.10 13.93 -0.37
N PRO A 107 -9.05 14.24 0.53
CA PRO A 107 -9.92 13.20 1.10
C PRO A 107 -10.96 12.61 0.14
N THR A 108 -11.14 13.20 -1.03
CA THR A 108 -12.03 12.67 -2.06
C THR A 108 -11.43 11.55 -2.88
N LEU A 109 -10.12 11.32 -2.76
CA LEU A 109 -9.44 10.21 -3.43
C LEU A 109 -9.83 8.87 -2.80
N ARG A 110 -9.81 7.83 -3.63
CA ARG A 110 -10.02 6.46 -3.15
C ARG A 110 -8.66 5.81 -2.89
N PRO A 111 -8.60 4.76 -2.03
CA PRO A 111 -7.33 4.10 -1.74
C PRO A 111 -6.56 3.65 -2.97
N GLU A 112 -7.25 3.17 -4.00
CA GLU A 112 -6.61 2.70 -5.24
C GLU A 112 -5.93 3.82 -6.04
N GLN A 113 -6.23 5.09 -5.73
CA GLN A 113 -5.64 6.27 -6.38
C GLN A 113 -4.43 6.81 -5.63
N LEU A 114 -4.17 6.34 -4.41
CA LEU A 114 -3.06 6.82 -3.60
C LEU A 114 -1.76 6.12 -3.98
N THR A 115 -0.67 6.88 -4.02
CA THR A 115 0.66 6.32 -4.24
C THR A 115 1.18 5.63 -2.98
N VAL A 116 2.24 4.83 -3.13
CA VAL A 116 2.92 4.23 -1.98
C VAL A 116 3.44 5.33 -1.05
N ALA A 117 3.99 6.41 -1.62
CA ALA A 117 4.45 7.56 -0.84
C ALA A 117 3.33 8.21 -0.03
N ASP A 118 2.12 8.31 -0.61
CA ASP A 118 0.95 8.85 0.10
C ASP A 118 0.64 8.04 1.36
N PHE A 119 0.62 6.71 1.25
CA PHE A 119 0.39 5.84 2.40
C PHE A 119 1.48 5.98 3.45
N GLN A 120 2.73 6.10 3.03
CA GLN A 120 3.86 6.31 3.94
C GLN A 120 3.75 7.65 4.67
N HIS A 121 3.33 8.71 3.97
CA HIS A 121 3.12 10.02 4.57
C HIS A 121 2.02 9.97 5.63
N ILE A 122 0.91 9.30 5.34
CA ILE A 122 -0.18 9.14 6.32
C ILE A 122 0.34 8.44 7.58
N SER A 123 1.07 7.34 7.44
CA SER A 123 1.59 6.62 8.60
C SER A 123 2.62 7.44 9.38
N ARG A 124 3.45 8.22 8.68
CA ARG A 124 4.45 9.08 9.31
C ARG A 124 3.82 10.20 10.12
N PHE A 125 2.87 10.93 9.54
CA PHE A 125 2.16 11.99 10.24
C PHE A 125 1.29 11.43 11.36
N GLY A 126 0.70 10.26 11.15
CA GLY A 126 -0.06 9.56 12.18
C GLY A 126 0.82 9.17 13.37
N ALA A 127 2.04 8.70 13.12
CA ALA A 127 3.00 8.38 14.17
C ALA A 127 3.36 9.63 14.98
N SER A 128 3.57 10.75 14.29
CA SER A 128 3.87 12.03 14.93
C SER A 128 2.74 12.47 15.87
N LEU A 129 1.49 12.25 15.49
CA LEU A 129 0.34 12.55 16.35
C LEU A 129 0.30 11.70 17.62
N LEU A 130 0.72 10.44 17.52
CA LEU A 130 0.79 9.55 18.69
C LEU A 130 1.95 9.91 19.61
N ASP A 131 3.09 10.29 19.03
CA ASP A 131 4.29 10.63 19.79
C ASP A 131 4.17 12.00 20.49
N ASN A 132 3.20 12.82 20.07
CA ASN A 132 3.01 14.18 20.58
C ASN A 132 1.52 14.43 20.92
N PRO A 133 0.95 13.72 21.88
CA PRO A 133 -0.48 13.83 22.17
C PRO A 133 -0.92 15.21 22.64
N LEU A 134 0.00 16.02 23.17
CA LEU A 134 -0.33 17.38 23.64
C LEU A 134 -0.56 18.38 22.50
N LYS A 135 -0.23 18.02 21.26
CA LYS A 135 -0.47 18.86 20.08
C LYS A 135 -1.82 18.61 19.41
N ASN A 136 -2.58 17.70 19.92
CA ASN A 136 -3.87 17.35 19.34
C ASN A 136 -4.98 18.27 19.82
#